data_2ecdc8a5f2c5f8ec30787a428e0df337
#
_entry.id   2ecdc8a5f2c5f8ec30787a428e0df337
#
_cell.length_a   1.000
_cell.length_b   1.000
_cell.length_c   1.000
_cell.angle_alpha   90.00
_cell.angle_beta   90.00
_cell.angle_gamma   90.00
#
_symmetry.space_group_name_H-M   'P 1'
#
loop_
_entity.id
_entity.type
_entity.pdbx_description
1 polymer ?
#
loop_
_entity_poly.entity_id
_entity_poly.type
_entity_poly.pdbx_seq_one_letter_code
_entity_poly.pdbx_strand_id
1 'polypeptide(L)'
;EIDQLEHSLLFKWQGSDSMLAPILFEGHHDVVPIIPGTENLWQENPFAGVISNNRIWGRGALDDKSGVIGLMEAATYLIKNNFKPKRTIYFSFGHDEEVGGAGAALITKKLKAEGVQLHWSLGEGSFVNKGFFPGIDKFVAPINVAEKGSANLMIIAKAKGGHSSTPPKRTAVTILAEALVKLEKEPLPGSLEGLSAAMFNEVSKHMPFGYRFLFANRWLFGGMLDSQLSSTPVINAMIRTTTAPTMLNGSVKSNVLPIEASALINFRLHPRDTTESVTNHVRRVVGSNDVEVRFLGGREASEISSWDSPGFKIVSSALEKVYVEIVPVPGLMIAASDTRHYSKIADNSFRFNPFFIVPEDMTGIHGTNESIEVDSFISGIKTYIEIIREGSSS
;
A
#
# COMPACT_ATOMS: atom_id res chain seq x y z
N GLU A 1 1.52 -29.99 -0.37
CA GLU A 1 1.81 -29.99 1.07
C GLU A 1 1.17 -28.77 1.71
N ILE A 2 0.77 -28.87 2.98
CA ILE A 2 0.14 -27.78 3.74
C ILE A 2 0.82 -27.70 5.10
N ASP A 3 1.32 -26.51 5.44
CA ASP A 3 1.82 -26.18 6.76
C ASP A 3 0.91 -25.13 7.41
N GLN A 4 0.58 -25.32 8.66
CA GLN A 4 -0.12 -24.35 9.49
C GLN A 4 0.86 -23.76 10.50
N LEU A 5 1.00 -22.43 10.48
CA LEU A 5 1.83 -21.66 11.42
C LEU A 5 0.90 -20.73 12.21
N GLU A 6 0.60 -21.11 13.44
CA GLU A 6 -0.49 -20.53 14.23
C GLU A 6 -1.82 -20.66 13.47
N HIS A 7 -2.35 -19.57 12.93
CA HIS A 7 -3.57 -19.56 12.11
C HIS A 7 -3.29 -19.20 10.64
N SER A 8 -2.02 -18.95 10.28
CA SER A 8 -1.61 -18.75 8.88
C SER A 8 -1.37 -20.08 8.19
N LEU A 9 -1.62 -20.11 6.88
CA LEU A 9 -1.53 -21.31 6.06
C LEU A 9 -0.47 -21.12 4.96
N LEU A 10 0.39 -22.11 4.80
CA LEU A 10 1.35 -22.18 3.70
C LEU A 10 1.09 -23.45 2.87
N PHE A 11 0.67 -23.26 1.63
CA PHE A 11 0.52 -24.34 0.66
C PHE A 11 1.73 -24.41 -0.24
N LYS A 12 2.20 -25.62 -0.52
CA LYS A 12 3.28 -25.88 -1.48
C LYS A 12 2.77 -26.76 -2.60
N TRP A 13 2.80 -26.22 -3.83
CA TRP A 13 2.57 -26.97 -5.05
C TRP A 13 3.91 -27.27 -5.70
N GLN A 14 4.37 -28.51 -5.55
CA GLN A 14 5.68 -28.94 -6.01
C GLN A 14 5.81 -28.85 -7.53
N GLY A 15 6.83 -28.15 -8.01
CA GLY A 15 7.23 -28.10 -9.41
C GLY A 15 8.01 -29.34 -9.83
N SER A 16 8.06 -29.58 -11.14
CA SER A 16 8.80 -30.72 -11.73
C SER A 16 10.32 -30.47 -11.81
N ASP A 17 10.77 -29.22 -11.71
CA ASP A 17 12.18 -28.84 -11.76
C ASP A 17 12.58 -28.15 -10.44
N SER A 18 13.32 -28.86 -9.61
CA SER A 18 13.80 -28.36 -8.32
C SER A 18 14.96 -27.35 -8.43
N MET A 19 15.55 -27.19 -9.61
CA MET A 19 16.62 -26.21 -9.85
C MET A 19 16.08 -24.79 -10.07
N LEU A 20 14.80 -24.68 -10.41
CA LEU A 20 14.15 -23.37 -10.57
C LEU A 20 13.76 -22.79 -9.21
N ALA A 21 14.20 -21.58 -8.93
CA ALA A 21 13.80 -20.86 -7.74
C ALA A 21 12.26 -20.70 -7.69
N PRO A 22 11.60 -20.98 -6.58
CA PRO A 22 10.13 -20.96 -6.47
C PRO A 22 9.54 -19.56 -6.57
N ILE A 23 8.22 -19.49 -6.79
CA ILE A 23 7.44 -18.27 -6.70
C ILE A 23 6.45 -18.37 -5.55
N LEU A 24 6.02 -17.21 -5.03
CA LEU A 24 5.06 -17.15 -3.93
C LEU A 24 3.93 -16.17 -4.25
N PHE A 25 2.71 -16.62 -4.01
CA PHE A 25 1.51 -15.79 -3.96
C PHE A 25 1.06 -15.65 -2.51
N GLU A 26 0.65 -14.45 -2.12
CA GLU A 26 0.18 -14.22 -0.77
C GLU A 26 -1.13 -13.40 -0.75
N GLY A 27 -1.86 -13.56 0.34
CA GLY A 27 -3.04 -12.80 0.70
C GLY A 27 -3.33 -13.01 2.18
N HIS A 28 -4.35 -12.32 2.71
CA HIS A 28 -4.74 -12.50 4.10
C HIS A 28 -6.23 -12.81 4.25
N HIS A 29 -6.59 -13.52 5.30
CA HIS A 29 -7.97 -13.93 5.54
C HIS A 29 -8.62 -13.28 6.77
N ASP A 30 -7.86 -12.56 7.58
CA ASP A 30 -8.39 -11.66 8.59
C ASP A 30 -9.01 -10.42 7.96
N VAL A 31 -9.77 -9.68 8.72
CA VAL A 31 -10.48 -8.48 8.28
C VAL A 31 -10.59 -7.49 9.43
N VAL A 32 -10.60 -6.19 9.12
CA VAL A 32 -10.92 -5.18 10.14
C VAL A 32 -12.37 -5.33 10.63
N PRO A 33 -12.66 -4.96 11.90
CA PRO A 33 -14.02 -4.97 12.41
C PRO A 33 -14.91 -3.96 11.67
N ILE A 34 -16.22 -4.18 11.69
CA ILE A 34 -17.17 -3.12 11.37
C ILE A 34 -17.13 -2.04 12.46
N ILE A 35 -17.22 -0.78 12.05
CA ILE A 35 -17.22 0.34 12.98
C ILE A 35 -18.51 0.27 13.80
N PRO A 36 -18.45 0.19 15.14
CA PRO A 36 -19.63 0.13 15.99
C PRO A 36 -20.60 1.29 15.73
N GLY A 37 -21.88 0.98 15.56
CA GLY A 37 -22.93 1.96 15.25
C GLY A 37 -23.13 2.24 13.76
N THR A 38 -22.39 1.55 12.88
CA THR A 38 -22.56 1.64 11.41
C THR A 38 -23.28 0.44 10.80
N GLU A 39 -23.75 -0.49 11.61
CA GLU A 39 -24.37 -1.74 11.16
C GLU A 39 -25.56 -1.48 10.23
N ASN A 40 -26.33 -0.45 10.53
CA ASN A 40 -27.52 -0.04 9.74
C ASN A 40 -27.17 0.72 8.44
N LEU A 41 -25.90 1.05 8.22
CA LEU A 41 -25.42 1.71 7.00
C LEU A 41 -25.03 0.71 5.91
N TRP A 42 -24.96 -0.57 6.25
CA TRP A 42 -24.68 -1.64 5.29
C TRP A 42 -25.95 -2.01 4.52
N GLN A 43 -25.85 -2.05 3.19
CA GLN A 43 -26.95 -2.48 2.30
C GLN A 43 -27.23 -3.97 2.46
N GLU A 44 -26.17 -4.77 2.65
CA GLU A 44 -26.24 -6.21 2.89
C GLU A 44 -25.48 -6.55 4.18
N ASN A 45 -25.82 -7.65 4.83
CA ASN A 45 -25.13 -8.08 6.03
C ASN A 45 -23.64 -8.33 5.72
N PRO A 46 -22.68 -7.65 6.39
CA PRO A 46 -21.25 -7.68 6.07
C PRO A 46 -20.60 -9.07 6.23
N PHE A 47 -21.25 -10.04 6.87
CA PHE A 47 -20.70 -11.37 7.09
C PHE A 47 -21.60 -12.49 6.51
N ALA A 48 -22.60 -12.16 5.70
CA ALA A 48 -23.48 -13.15 5.11
C ALA A 48 -23.05 -13.62 3.70
N GLY A 49 -22.10 -12.94 3.05
CA GLY A 49 -21.64 -13.28 1.71
C GLY A 49 -22.74 -13.19 0.65
N VAL A 50 -23.59 -12.17 0.77
CA VAL A 50 -24.73 -11.98 -0.14
C VAL A 50 -24.24 -11.63 -1.55
N ILE A 51 -24.82 -12.29 -2.55
CA ILE A 51 -24.64 -11.89 -3.96
C ILE A 51 -25.94 -11.22 -4.42
N SER A 52 -25.89 -9.93 -4.64
CA SER A 52 -27.00 -9.13 -5.13
C SER A 52 -26.53 -8.02 -6.07
N ASN A 53 -27.35 -7.63 -7.02
CA ASN A 53 -27.04 -6.56 -7.99
C ASN A 53 -25.68 -6.74 -8.70
N ASN A 54 -25.34 -7.98 -9.07
CA ASN A 54 -24.05 -8.35 -9.69
C ASN A 54 -22.82 -8.04 -8.81
N ARG A 55 -22.99 -7.98 -7.48
CA ARG A 55 -21.89 -7.75 -6.53
C ARG A 55 -21.90 -8.80 -5.42
N ILE A 56 -20.71 -9.15 -4.96
CA ILE A 56 -20.46 -9.97 -3.78
C ILE A 56 -20.22 -8.98 -2.63
N TRP A 57 -21.13 -8.97 -1.66
CA TRP A 57 -21.10 -8.06 -0.52
C TRP A 57 -20.50 -8.73 0.71
N GLY A 58 -19.58 -8.02 1.35
CA GLY A 58 -19.04 -8.48 2.63
C GLY A 58 -17.79 -7.73 3.07
N ARG A 59 -17.58 -7.67 4.37
CA ARG A 59 -16.30 -7.24 4.94
C ARG A 59 -15.20 -8.23 4.50
N GLY A 60 -14.13 -7.73 3.87
CA GLY A 60 -13.07 -8.54 3.27
C GLY A 60 -13.36 -8.95 1.83
N ALA A 61 -14.44 -8.45 1.20
CA ALA A 61 -14.75 -8.76 -0.20
C ALA A 61 -13.71 -8.17 -1.19
N LEU A 62 -13.05 -7.07 -0.81
CA LEU A 62 -11.92 -6.49 -1.53
C LEU A 62 -10.61 -6.71 -0.78
N ASP A 63 -10.62 -6.60 0.54
CA ASP A 63 -9.45 -6.60 1.41
C ASP A 63 -9.52 -7.73 2.44
N ASP A 64 -8.94 -8.94 2.17
CA ASP A 64 -8.34 -9.44 0.92
C ASP A 64 -8.86 -10.85 0.57
N LYS A 65 -10.07 -11.22 1.02
CA LYS A 65 -10.64 -12.55 0.72
C LYS A 65 -10.83 -12.81 -0.76
N SER A 66 -11.00 -11.74 -1.58
CA SER A 66 -11.02 -11.89 -3.03
C SER A 66 -9.68 -12.40 -3.56
N GLY A 67 -8.56 -11.91 -3.04
CA GLY A 67 -7.21 -12.40 -3.37
C GLY A 67 -7.04 -13.87 -2.98
N VAL A 68 -7.34 -14.20 -1.73
CA VAL A 68 -7.25 -15.57 -1.20
C VAL A 68 -8.09 -16.56 -2.02
N ILE A 69 -9.38 -16.28 -2.18
CA ILE A 69 -10.31 -17.18 -2.91
C ILE A 69 -9.96 -17.19 -4.40
N GLY A 70 -9.61 -16.05 -4.99
CA GLY A 70 -9.19 -15.96 -6.39
C GLY A 70 -7.97 -16.84 -6.72
N LEU A 71 -6.95 -16.83 -5.85
CA LEU A 71 -5.77 -17.69 -5.97
C LEU A 71 -6.13 -19.19 -5.82
N MET A 72 -6.97 -19.51 -4.85
CA MET A 72 -7.41 -20.90 -4.61
C MET A 72 -8.24 -21.44 -5.78
N GLU A 73 -9.15 -20.65 -6.34
CA GLU A 73 -9.95 -21.03 -7.51
C GLU A 73 -9.08 -21.18 -8.76
N ALA A 74 -8.10 -20.28 -8.96
CA ALA A 74 -7.15 -20.38 -10.06
C ALA A 74 -6.31 -21.65 -9.97
N ALA A 75 -5.77 -21.98 -8.79
CA ALA A 75 -5.02 -23.19 -8.55
C ALA A 75 -5.90 -24.45 -8.76
N THR A 76 -7.13 -24.44 -8.24
CA THR A 76 -8.09 -25.54 -8.40
C THR A 76 -8.43 -25.77 -9.88
N TYR A 77 -8.67 -24.70 -10.63
CA TYR A 77 -8.92 -24.78 -12.08
C TYR A 77 -7.75 -25.43 -12.81
N LEU A 78 -6.52 -24.99 -12.53
CA LEU A 78 -5.31 -25.51 -13.17
C LEU A 78 -5.08 -26.99 -12.82
N ILE A 79 -5.28 -27.39 -11.57
CA ILE A 79 -5.16 -28.79 -11.13
C ILE A 79 -6.19 -29.69 -11.85
N LYS A 80 -7.46 -29.24 -11.92
CA LYS A 80 -8.54 -29.95 -12.62
C LYS A 80 -8.26 -30.12 -14.12
N ASN A 81 -7.50 -29.19 -14.71
CA ASN A 81 -7.05 -29.25 -16.11
C ASN A 81 -5.68 -29.91 -16.30
N ASN A 82 -5.20 -30.69 -15.33
CA ASN A 82 -3.94 -31.43 -15.35
C ASN A 82 -2.70 -30.58 -15.57
N PHE A 83 -2.74 -29.30 -15.22
CA PHE A 83 -1.57 -28.43 -15.29
C PHE A 83 -0.51 -28.89 -14.29
N LYS A 84 0.74 -28.94 -14.72
CA LYS A 84 1.89 -29.30 -13.89
C LYS A 84 2.91 -28.15 -13.95
N PRO A 85 3.14 -27.44 -12.86
CA PRO A 85 4.14 -26.37 -12.84
C PRO A 85 5.54 -26.96 -12.97
N LYS A 86 6.44 -26.26 -13.67
CA LYS A 86 7.87 -26.59 -13.64
C LYS A 86 8.49 -26.09 -12.34
N ARG A 87 8.22 -24.83 -12.01
CA ARG A 87 8.68 -24.14 -10.81
C ARG A 87 7.75 -24.43 -9.64
N THR A 88 8.28 -24.65 -8.45
CA THR A 88 7.49 -24.79 -7.23
C THR A 88 6.73 -23.48 -6.93
N ILE A 89 5.50 -23.59 -6.52
CA ILE A 89 4.62 -22.48 -6.17
C ILE A 89 4.28 -22.57 -4.69
N TYR A 90 4.44 -21.47 -3.96
CA TYR A 90 3.91 -21.31 -2.62
C TYR A 90 2.67 -20.40 -2.65
N PHE A 91 1.64 -20.76 -1.87
CA PHE A 91 0.54 -19.87 -1.54
C PHE A 91 0.55 -19.67 -0.03
N SER A 92 0.62 -18.42 0.39
CA SER A 92 0.69 -18.03 1.80
C SER A 92 -0.51 -17.17 2.15
N PHE A 93 -1.27 -17.59 3.16
CA PHE A 93 -2.45 -16.87 3.62
C PHE A 93 -2.28 -16.46 5.08
N GLY A 94 -2.09 -15.15 5.29
CA GLY A 94 -1.91 -14.52 6.59
C GLY A 94 -3.21 -14.50 7.40
N HIS A 95 -3.10 -14.49 8.73
CA HIS A 95 -4.25 -14.42 9.64
C HIS A 95 -4.32 -13.12 10.43
N ASP A 96 -3.34 -12.25 10.29
CA ASP A 96 -3.13 -11.08 11.15
C ASP A 96 -2.46 -9.90 10.40
N GLU A 97 -2.69 -9.77 9.09
CA GLU A 97 -2.14 -8.67 8.27
C GLU A 97 -2.58 -7.32 8.84
N GLU A 98 -3.87 -7.18 9.14
CA GLU A 98 -4.52 -5.96 9.63
C GLU A 98 -4.00 -5.48 11.01
N VAL A 99 -3.26 -6.32 11.70
CA VAL A 99 -2.67 -6.00 13.00
C VAL A 99 -1.14 -6.18 13.04
N GLY A 100 -0.50 -6.37 11.88
CA GLY A 100 0.95 -6.32 11.75
C GLY A 100 1.66 -7.51 11.13
N GLY A 101 0.96 -8.57 10.70
CA GLY A 101 1.47 -9.65 9.86
C GLY A 101 2.52 -10.54 10.52
N ALA A 102 2.34 -10.90 11.80
CA ALA A 102 3.24 -11.82 12.48
C ALA A 102 3.24 -13.21 11.84
N GLY A 103 2.08 -13.64 11.31
CA GLY A 103 1.94 -14.90 10.59
C GLY A 103 2.80 -14.96 9.32
N ALA A 104 2.78 -13.91 8.50
CA ALA A 104 3.65 -13.81 7.32
C ALA A 104 5.13 -13.76 7.70
N ALA A 105 5.48 -13.10 8.80
CA ALA A 105 6.83 -13.09 9.33
C ALA A 105 7.30 -14.50 9.77
N LEU A 106 6.42 -15.29 10.38
CA LEU A 106 6.69 -16.69 10.76
C LEU A 106 6.92 -17.57 9.52
N ILE A 107 6.05 -17.45 8.50
CA ILE A 107 6.20 -18.17 7.24
C ILE A 107 7.51 -17.80 6.55
N THR A 108 7.82 -16.52 6.45
CA THR A 108 9.10 -16.04 5.89
C THR A 108 10.31 -16.63 6.63
N LYS A 109 10.25 -16.65 7.97
CA LYS A 109 11.31 -17.23 8.81
C LYS A 109 11.48 -18.74 8.54
N LYS A 110 10.38 -19.48 8.41
CA LYS A 110 10.39 -20.90 8.04
C LYS A 110 11.04 -21.12 6.69
N LEU A 111 10.55 -20.43 5.63
CA LEU A 111 11.08 -20.57 4.29
C LEU A 111 12.59 -20.23 4.22
N LYS A 112 13.00 -19.18 4.93
CA LYS A 112 14.42 -18.80 5.05
C LYS A 112 15.25 -19.89 5.75
N ALA A 113 14.74 -20.50 6.79
CA ALA A 113 15.41 -21.60 7.51
C ALA A 113 15.55 -22.86 6.64
N GLU A 114 14.64 -23.06 5.69
CA GLU A 114 14.68 -24.13 4.68
C GLU A 114 15.56 -23.78 3.47
N GLY A 115 16.21 -22.61 3.46
CA GLY A 115 17.05 -22.15 2.37
C GLY A 115 16.30 -21.73 1.11
N VAL A 116 15.01 -21.41 1.23
CA VAL A 116 14.19 -20.97 0.10
C VAL A 116 14.53 -19.53 -0.27
N GLN A 117 14.94 -19.33 -1.52
CA GLN A 117 15.04 -18.03 -2.17
C GLN A 117 13.98 -17.98 -3.27
N LEU A 118 13.09 -17.00 -3.20
CA LEU A 118 12.01 -16.84 -4.17
C LEU A 118 12.51 -16.08 -5.41
N HIS A 119 12.13 -16.55 -6.59
CA HIS A 119 12.35 -15.80 -7.82
C HIS A 119 11.56 -14.50 -7.84
N TRP A 120 10.31 -14.55 -7.43
CA TRP A 120 9.49 -13.38 -7.15
C TRP A 120 8.28 -13.76 -6.26
N SER A 121 7.70 -12.74 -5.63
CA SER A 121 6.43 -12.84 -4.92
C SER A 121 5.40 -11.85 -5.45
N LEU A 122 4.12 -12.21 -5.35
CA LEU A 122 2.98 -11.37 -5.65
C LEU A 122 1.99 -11.45 -4.50
N GLY A 123 1.73 -10.32 -3.87
CA GLY A 123 0.75 -10.18 -2.83
C GLY A 123 -0.32 -9.14 -3.17
N GLU A 124 -1.17 -8.88 -2.19
CA GLU A 124 -2.19 -7.84 -2.27
C GLU A 124 -1.60 -6.45 -2.52
N GLY A 125 -2.44 -5.51 -2.97
CA GLY A 125 -2.01 -4.12 -3.18
C GLY A 125 -3.00 -3.29 -3.98
N SER A 126 -2.50 -2.64 -5.03
CA SER A 126 -3.39 -1.91 -5.93
C SER A 126 -4.23 -2.84 -6.80
N PHE A 127 -5.23 -2.26 -7.42
CA PHE A 127 -6.21 -2.93 -8.25
C PHE A 127 -6.09 -2.49 -9.73
N VAL A 128 -6.83 -3.15 -10.61
CA VAL A 128 -7.08 -2.66 -11.97
C VAL A 128 -8.04 -1.49 -11.87
N ASN A 129 -7.57 -0.27 -12.17
CA ASN A 129 -8.31 0.96 -11.97
C ASN A 129 -9.08 1.37 -13.24
N LYS A 130 -10.36 1.70 -13.11
CA LYS A 130 -11.20 2.26 -14.16
C LYS A 130 -11.72 3.62 -13.71
N GLY A 131 -11.48 4.67 -14.51
CA GLY A 131 -12.00 6.01 -14.19
C GLY A 131 -11.19 6.81 -13.15
N PHE A 132 -10.03 6.33 -12.70
CA PHE A 132 -9.18 7.03 -11.72
C PHE A 132 -8.29 8.12 -12.33
N PHE A 133 -7.98 8.01 -13.61
CA PHE A 133 -7.08 8.95 -14.28
C PHE A 133 -7.86 9.84 -15.26
N PRO A 134 -7.77 11.17 -15.13
CA PRO A 134 -8.51 12.11 -15.99
C PRO A 134 -8.21 11.90 -17.47
N GLY A 135 -9.27 11.68 -18.26
CA GLY A 135 -9.18 11.53 -19.71
C GLY A 135 -8.58 10.21 -20.19
N ILE A 136 -8.55 9.20 -19.34
CA ILE A 136 -8.18 7.82 -19.69
C ILE A 136 -9.40 6.92 -19.51
N ASP A 137 -9.94 6.41 -20.61
CA ASP A 137 -11.06 5.46 -20.60
C ASP A 137 -10.62 4.00 -20.46
N LYS A 138 -9.31 3.74 -20.64
CA LYS A 138 -8.70 2.43 -20.50
C LYS A 138 -8.58 2.02 -19.04
N PHE A 139 -8.49 0.72 -18.80
CA PHE A 139 -8.03 0.19 -17.52
C PHE A 139 -6.56 0.56 -17.30
N VAL A 140 -6.21 0.96 -16.09
CA VAL A 140 -4.83 1.18 -15.66
C VAL A 140 -4.52 0.24 -14.52
N ALA A 141 -3.44 -0.54 -14.64
CA ALA A 141 -3.01 -1.49 -13.62
C ALA A 141 -1.68 -1.07 -12.99
N PRO A 142 -1.69 -0.33 -11.87
CA PRO A 142 -0.47 0.00 -11.15
C PRO A 142 0.04 -1.24 -10.39
N ILE A 143 0.94 -2.00 -10.98
CA ILE A 143 1.61 -3.11 -10.29
C ILE A 143 2.65 -2.51 -9.37
N ASN A 144 2.39 -2.50 -8.05
CA ASN A 144 3.28 -1.85 -7.10
C ASN A 144 4.59 -2.64 -6.95
N VAL A 145 5.69 -1.99 -7.24
CA VAL A 145 7.06 -2.55 -7.19
C VAL A 145 7.80 -2.15 -5.90
N ALA A 146 7.19 -1.31 -5.08
CA ALA A 146 7.69 -0.91 -3.78
C ALA A 146 6.53 -0.54 -2.86
N GLU A 147 6.82 -0.48 -1.56
CA GLU A 147 5.91 -0.09 -0.49
C GLU A 147 6.53 1.01 0.35
N LYS A 148 5.75 1.98 0.76
CA LYS A 148 6.20 3.08 1.62
C LYS A 148 6.62 2.57 3.01
N GLY A 149 7.66 3.19 3.55
CA GLY A 149 8.03 3.03 4.95
C GLY A 149 7.11 3.82 5.88
N SER A 150 7.44 3.81 7.16
CA SER A 150 6.73 4.62 8.16
C SER A 150 7.68 5.15 9.22
N ALA A 151 7.35 6.29 9.82
CA ALA A 151 8.03 6.81 11.00
C ALA A 151 7.03 7.55 11.89
N ASN A 152 7.21 7.40 13.19
CA ASN A 152 6.48 8.16 14.20
C ASN A 152 7.46 9.08 14.92
N LEU A 153 7.20 10.38 14.88
CA LEU A 153 7.97 11.38 15.60
C LEU A 153 7.09 12.09 16.62
N MET A 154 7.59 12.26 17.82
CA MET A 154 7.01 13.11 18.85
C MET A 154 7.67 14.48 18.82
N ILE A 155 6.90 15.52 18.64
CA ILE A 155 7.35 16.91 18.81
C ILE A 155 6.87 17.37 20.17
N ILE A 156 7.82 17.85 21.00
CA ILE A 156 7.59 18.23 22.38
C ILE A 156 8.05 19.68 22.56
N ALA A 157 7.10 20.57 22.76
CA ALA A 157 7.37 21.99 23.05
C ALA A 157 7.39 22.23 24.56
N LYS A 158 8.38 22.95 25.05
CA LYS A 158 8.58 23.25 26.48
C LYS A 158 8.49 24.76 26.72
N ALA A 159 7.81 25.14 27.80
CA ALA A 159 7.72 26.54 28.24
C ALA A 159 7.46 26.64 29.74
N LYS A 160 7.47 27.86 30.28
CA LYS A 160 7.10 28.10 31.67
C LYS A 160 5.59 27.92 31.85
N GLY A 161 5.21 26.99 32.70
CA GLY A 161 3.80 26.82 33.14
C GLY A 161 3.33 27.93 34.07
N GLY A 162 2.05 27.95 34.38
CA GLY A 162 1.48 28.92 35.31
C GLY A 162 -0.03 29.10 35.21
N HIS A 163 -0.54 30.16 35.76
CA HIS A 163 -1.96 30.50 35.73
C HIS A 163 -2.32 31.18 34.40
N SER A 164 -3.43 30.80 33.80
CA SER A 164 -3.84 31.31 32.48
C SER A 164 -4.18 32.80 32.43
N SER A 165 -4.45 33.44 33.60
CA SER A 165 -4.74 34.88 33.66
C SER A 165 -3.51 35.78 33.44
N THR A 166 -2.30 35.25 33.57
CA THR A 166 -1.03 35.99 33.39
C THR A 166 -0.12 35.20 32.45
N PRO A 167 -0.52 35.01 31.16
CA PRO A 167 0.22 34.17 30.25
C PRO A 167 1.54 34.84 29.82
N PRO A 168 2.62 34.08 29.69
CA PRO A 168 3.82 34.57 29.03
C PRO A 168 3.53 34.84 27.55
N LYS A 169 4.43 35.57 26.89
CA LYS A 169 4.30 35.88 25.45
C LYS A 169 4.18 34.61 24.56
N ARG A 170 4.84 33.52 24.97
CA ARG A 170 4.78 32.20 24.30
C ARG A 170 4.57 31.12 25.34
N THR A 171 3.58 30.26 25.11
CA THR A 171 3.26 29.07 25.94
C THR A 171 3.74 27.81 25.21
N ALA A 172 3.82 26.68 25.90
CA ALA A 172 4.18 25.41 25.25
C ALA A 172 3.20 25.07 24.10
N VAL A 173 1.90 25.38 24.28
CA VAL A 173 0.88 25.15 23.25
C VAL A 173 1.12 26.03 22.02
N THR A 174 1.43 27.32 22.19
CA THR A 174 1.70 28.22 21.04
C THR A 174 2.99 27.87 20.32
N ILE A 175 4.04 27.45 21.04
CA ILE A 175 5.29 26.97 20.44
C ILE A 175 5.05 25.70 19.61
N LEU A 176 4.26 24.74 20.15
CA LEU A 176 3.88 23.53 19.42
C LEU A 176 3.09 23.86 18.17
N ALA A 177 2.10 24.73 18.27
CA ALA A 177 1.28 25.14 17.11
C ALA A 177 2.14 25.79 16.00
N GLU A 178 3.08 26.67 16.36
CA GLU A 178 4.03 27.25 15.41
C GLU A 178 4.89 26.18 14.70
N ALA A 179 5.35 25.16 15.45
CA ALA A 179 6.12 24.04 14.88
C ALA A 179 5.30 23.22 13.89
N LEU A 180 4.04 22.91 14.21
CA LEU A 180 3.14 22.18 13.32
C LEU A 180 2.82 22.95 12.04
N VAL A 181 2.53 24.24 12.15
CA VAL A 181 2.27 25.11 10.98
C VAL A 181 3.51 25.22 10.07
N LYS A 182 4.73 25.24 10.64
CA LYS A 182 5.96 25.21 9.83
C LYS A 182 6.06 23.90 9.05
N LEU A 183 5.81 22.76 9.69
CA LEU A 183 5.86 21.44 9.04
C LEU A 183 4.83 21.31 7.92
N GLU A 184 3.64 21.88 8.08
CA GLU A 184 2.62 21.92 7.03
C GLU A 184 3.06 22.78 5.84
N LYS A 185 3.71 23.91 6.09
CA LYS A 185 4.19 24.85 5.05
C LYS A 185 5.45 24.37 4.35
N GLU A 186 6.25 23.53 4.98
CA GLU A 186 7.49 22.98 4.44
C GLU A 186 7.42 21.45 4.35
N PRO A 187 6.52 20.88 3.51
CA PRO A 187 6.42 19.44 3.32
C PRO A 187 7.72 18.89 2.72
N LEU A 188 7.95 17.59 2.89
CA LEU A 188 9.00 16.92 2.15
C LEU A 188 8.76 17.06 0.65
N PRO A 189 9.81 17.29 -0.17
CA PRO A 189 9.64 17.59 -1.59
C PRO A 189 9.03 16.43 -2.35
N GLY A 190 8.12 16.75 -3.27
CA GLY A 190 7.65 15.81 -4.29
C GLY A 190 8.72 15.56 -5.34
N SER A 191 8.63 14.45 -6.06
CA SER A 191 9.50 14.18 -7.20
C SER A 191 8.81 13.33 -8.25
N LEU A 192 9.03 13.69 -9.50
CA LEU A 192 8.66 12.91 -10.68
C LEU A 192 9.90 12.26 -11.29
N GLU A 193 10.77 11.68 -10.44
CA GLU A 193 11.94 10.91 -10.81
C GLU A 193 11.79 9.45 -10.37
N GLY A 194 12.65 8.56 -10.89
CA GLY A 194 12.66 7.14 -10.53
C GLY A 194 11.30 6.47 -10.75
N LEU A 195 10.79 5.80 -9.73
CA LEU A 195 9.52 5.05 -9.77
C LEU A 195 8.32 5.95 -10.12
N SER A 196 8.21 7.13 -9.48
CA SER A 196 7.12 8.06 -9.80
C SER A 196 7.18 8.52 -11.26
N ALA A 197 8.38 8.76 -11.80
CA ALA A 197 8.54 9.07 -13.21
C ALA A 197 8.12 7.91 -14.11
N ALA A 198 8.50 6.69 -13.79
CA ALA A 198 8.16 5.49 -14.59
C ALA A 198 6.64 5.34 -14.71
N MET A 199 5.91 5.42 -13.59
CA MET A 199 4.45 5.35 -13.58
C MET A 199 3.81 6.44 -14.45
N PHE A 200 4.14 7.72 -14.19
CA PHE A 200 3.52 8.83 -14.92
C PHE A 200 3.93 8.90 -16.39
N ASN A 201 5.14 8.42 -16.76
CA ASN A 201 5.55 8.32 -18.15
C ASN A 201 4.65 7.37 -18.94
N GLU A 202 4.31 6.21 -18.37
CA GLU A 202 3.43 5.25 -19.05
C GLU A 202 1.99 5.77 -19.08
N VAL A 203 1.45 6.18 -17.95
CA VAL A 203 0.08 6.71 -17.85
C VAL A 203 -0.13 7.91 -18.78
N SER A 204 0.81 8.86 -18.82
CA SER A 204 0.67 10.08 -19.62
C SER A 204 0.58 9.84 -21.12
N LYS A 205 1.14 8.74 -21.65
CA LYS A 205 1.03 8.41 -23.08
C LYS A 205 -0.44 8.24 -23.54
N HIS A 206 -1.32 7.88 -22.60
CA HIS A 206 -2.74 7.63 -22.83
C HIS A 206 -3.64 8.81 -22.43
N MET A 207 -3.06 9.90 -21.90
CA MET A 207 -3.79 11.11 -21.53
C MET A 207 -4.03 12.04 -22.73
N PRO A 208 -4.98 13.00 -22.63
CA PRO A 208 -5.15 14.07 -23.61
C PRO A 208 -3.87 14.87 -23.88
N PHE A 209 -3.75 15.45 -25.08
CA PHE A 209 -2.53 16.11 -25.55
C PHE A 209 -1.93 17.12 -24.54
N GLY A 210 -2.77 17.93 -23.87
CA GLY A 210 -2.29 18.92 -22.89
C GLY A 210 -1.48 18.27 -21.75
N TYR A 211 -1.97 17.19 -21.17
CA TYR A 211 -1.25 16.44 -20.13
C TYR A 211 0.02 15.80 -20.68
N ARG A 212 -0.05 15.17 -21.85
CA ARG A 212 1.13 14.59 -22.53
C ARG A 212 2.23 15.63 -22.73
N PHE A 213 1.87 16.84 -23.17
CA PHE A 213 2.80 17.94 -23.35
C PHE A 213 3.46 18.36 -22.03
N LEU A 214 2.69 18.50 -20.95
CA LEU A 214 3.21 18.85 -19.63
C LEU A 214 4.18 17.79 -19.10
N PHE A 215 3.79 16.51 -19.15
CA PHE A 215 4.64 15.41 -18.67
C PHE A 215 5.89 15.21 -19.51
N ALA A 216 5.85 15.45 -20.82
CA ALA A 216 7.02 15.40 -21.69
C ALA A 216 8.02 16.54 -21.41
N ASN A 217 7.56 17.67 -20.89
CA ASN A 217 8.38 18.84 -20.61
C ASN A 217 8.49 19.13 -19.10
N ARG A 218 8.62 18.10 -18.27
CA ARG A 218 8.72 18.21 -16.80
C ARG A 218 9.83 19.15 -16.33
N TRP A 219 10.94 19.22 -17.06
CA TRP A 219 12.05 20.12 -16.76
C TRP A 219 11.61 21.60 -16.73
N LEU A 220 10.57 21.96 -17.49
CA LEU A 220 10.01 23.31 -17.54
C LEU A 220 8.79 23.47 -16.61
N PHE A 221 7.93 22.45 -16.54
CA PHE A 221 6.64 22.49 -15.85
C PHE A 221 6.62 21.75 -14.51
N GLY A 222 7.78 21.29 -14.02
CA GLY A 222 7.87 20.43 -12.82
C GLY A 222 7.20 21.02 -11.58
N GLY A 223 7.38 22.29 -11.29
CA GLY A 223 6.72 22.96 -10.16
C GLY A 223 5.19 23.04 -10.29
N MET A 224 4.69 23.30 -11.51
CA MET A 224 3.25 23.31 -11.78
C MET A 224 2.66 21.89 -11.66
N LEU A 225 3.35 20.89 -12.21
CA LEU A 225 2.95 19.48 -12.09
C LEU A 225 2.95 19.02 -10.63
N ASP A 226 3.98 19.33 -9.86
CA ASP A 226 4.03 19.00 -8.42
C ASP A 226 2.84 19.60 -7.68
N SER A 227 2.55 20.90 -7.89
CA SER A 227 1.40 21.57 -7.29
C SER A 227 0.06 20.92 -7.68
N GLN A 228 -0.11 20.62 -8.98
CA GLN A 228 -1.35 19.98 -9.49
C GLN A 228 -1.53 18.57 -8.96
N LEU A 229 -0.48 17.75 -9.00
CA LEU A 229 -0.51 16.37 -8.51
C LEU A 229 -0.70 16.30 -6.99
N SER A 230 -0.13 17.26 -6.26
CA SER A 230 -0.26 17.37 -4.80
C SER A 230 -1.67 17.76 -4.34
N SER A 231 -2.51 18.29 -5.23
CA SER A 231 -3.91 18.62 -4.91
C SER A 231 -4.79 17.39 -4.65
N THR A 232 -4.38 16.22 -5.15
CA THR A 232 -5.08 14.96 -4.94
C THR A 232 -4.34 14.13 -3.88
N PRO A 233 -4.94 13.81 -2.72
CA PRO A 233 -4.24 13.15 -1.61
C PRO A 233 -3.52 11.85 -1.99
N VAL A 234 -4.15 11.00 -2.78
CA VAL A 234 -3.57 9.72 -3.22
C VAL A 234 -2.35 9.95 -4.11
N ILE A 235 -2.45 10.85 -5.09
CA ILE A 235 -1.34 11.17 -5.99
C ILE A 235 -0.20 11.86 -5.24
N ASN A 236 -0.54 12.79 -4.33
CA ASN A 236 0.43 13.41 -3.44
C ASN A 236 1.23 12.37 -2.64
N ALA A 237 0.55 11.35 -2.12
CA ALA A 237 1.20 10.26 -1.40
C ALA A 237 2.12 9.38 -2.30
N MET A 238 1.84 9.28 -3.59
CA MET A 238 2.66 8.53 -4.57
C MET A 238 3.96 9.25 -4.94
N ILE A 239 4.04 10.57 -4.80
CA ILE A 239 5.18 11.37 -5.24
C ILE A 239 6.07 11.89 -4.10
N ARG A 240 5.67 11.73 -2.83
CA ARG A 240 6.45 12.22 -1.68
C ARG A 240 6.21 11.42 -0.40
N THR A 241 7.10 11.63 0.56
CA THR A 241 6.86 11.28 1.96
C THR A 241 5.80 12.20 2.52
N THR A 242 4.73 11.62 3.07
CA THR A 242 3.60 12.37 3.64
C THR A 242 3.76 12.59 5.15
N THR A 243 3.25 13.72 5.63
CA THR A 243 3.28 14.16 7.03
C THR A 243 1.86 14.25 7.55
N ALA A 244 1.55 13.58 8.66
CA ALA A 244 0.22 13.57 9.26
C ALA A 244 0.31 13.74 10.79
N PRO A 245 0.07 14.94 11.36
CA PRO A 245 -0.15 15.10 12.79
C PRO A 245 -1.42 14.35 13.20
N THR A 246 -1.30 13.41 14.16
CA THR A 246 -2.41 12.51 14.53
C THR A 246 -2.88 12.67 15.97
N MET A 247 -1.98 13.00 16.89
CA MET A 247 -2.32 13.16 18.29
C MET A 247 -1.76 14.48 18.84
N LEU A 248 -2.53 15.16 19.69
CA LEU A 248 -2.15 16.42 20.32
C LEU A 248 -2.39 16.32 21.82
N ASN A 249 -1.40 16.76 22.60
CA ASN A 249 -1.50 16.87 24.03
C ASN A 249 -1.11 18.29 24.47
N GLY A 250 -1.90 18.86 25.40
CA GLY A 250 -1.65 20.19 25.96
C GLY A 250 -1.85 20.20 27.46
N SER A 251 -2.68 21.12 27.97
CA SER A 251 -2.97 21.21 29.39
C SER A 251 -4.08 20.22 29.82
N VAL A 252 -4.04 19.83 31.06
CA VAL A 252 -5.07 18.98 31.74
C VAL A 252 -6.25 19.79 32.25
N LYS A 253 -6.17 21.14 32.27
CA LYS A 253 -7.21 22.02 32.80
C LYS A 253 -7.18 23.38 32.10
N SER A 254 -8.37 23.98 31.89
CA SER A 254 -8.55 25.20 31.11
C SER A 254 -7.85 26.44 31.67
N ASN A 255 -7.60 26.52 32.98
CA ASN A 255 -6.94 27.66 33.63
C ASN A 255 -5.46 27.40 34.01
N VAL A 256 -4.85 26.33 33.49
CA VAL A 256 -3.45 25.96 33.75
C VAL A 256 -2.65 26.04 32.46
N LEU A 257 -1.55 26.76 32.43
CA LEU A 257 -0.59 26.76 31.35
C LEU A 257 0.35 25.55 31.50
N PRO A 258 0.43 24.66 30.51
CA PRO A 258 1.29 23.49 30.60
C PRO A 258 2.77 23.86 30.50
N ILE A 259 3.63 23.11 31.17
CA ILE A 259 5.08 23.19 31.02
C ILE A 259 5.57 22.49 29.74
N GLU A 260 4.72 21.61 29.21
CA GLU A 260 4.99 20.82 28.00
C GLU A 260 3.68 20.65 27.20
N ALA A 261 3.81 20.73 25.88
CA ALA A 261 2.77 20.33 24.92
C ALA A 261 3.41 19.47 23.86
N SER A 262 2.71 18.43 23.38
CA SER A 262 3.28 17.48 22.44
C SER A 262 2.33 17.09 21.30
N ALA A 263 2.90 16.71 20.17
CA ALA A 263 2.19 16.17 19.02
C ALA A 263 2.88 14.92 18.50
N LEU A 264 2.10 13.88 18.22
CA LEU A 264 2.56 12.72 17.46
C LEU A 264 2.32 12.98 15.98
N ILE A 265 3.38 12.79 15.18
CA ILE A 265 3.33 12.95 13.74
C ILE A 265 3.69 11.61 13.10
N ASN A 266 2.78 11.09 12.29
CA ASN A 266 3.00 9.92 11.47
C ASN A 266 3.51 10.34 10.08
N PHE A 267 4.55 9.67 9.61
CA PHE A 267 5.10 9.81 8.27
C PHE A 267 4.93 8.50 7.51
N ARG A 268 4.60 8.60 6.22
CA ARG A 268 4.67 7.49 5.27
C ARG A 268 5.80 7.78 4.29
N LEU A 269 6.90 7.02 4.43
CA LEU A 269 8.16 7.30 3.76
C LEU A 269 8.13 6.84 2.30
N HIS A 270 8.40 7.74 1.38
CA HIS A 270 8.70 7.39 0.00
C HIS A 270 10.03 6.63 -0.08
N PRO A 271 10.24 5.65 -1.00
CA PRO A 271 11.47 4.85 -1.07
C PRO A 271 12.80 5.61 -1.22
N ARG A 272 12.75 6.91 -1.58
CA ARG A 272 13.95 7.77 -1.62
C ARG A 272 14.33 8.40 -0.27
N ASP A 273 13.42 8.33 0.72
CA ASP A 273 13.62 8.92 2.04
C ASP A 273 13.85 7.83 3.07
N THR A 274 14.63 8.16 4.10
CA THR A 274 14.90 7.28 5.24
C THR A 274 14.28 7.86 6.52
N THR A 275 14.10 7.04 7.54
CA THR A 275 13.67 7.49 8.87
C THR A 275 14.57 8.59 9.41
N GLU A 276 15.88 8.51 9.13
CA GLU A 276 16.87 9.52 9.50
C GLU A 276 16.68 10.82 8.73
N SER A 277 16.53 10.76 7.39
CA SER A 277 16.35 11.95 6.55
C SER A 277 15.09 12.72 6.93
N VAL A 278 13.99 12.02 7.22
CA VAL A 278 12.73 12.62 7.69
C VAL A 278 12.89 13.25 9.07
N THR A 279 13.57 12.58 10.00
CA THR A 279 13.84 13.13 11.32
C THR A 279 14.68 14.41 11.24
N ASN A 280 15.68 14.44 10.36
CA ASN A 280 16.54 15.61 10.13
C ASN A 280 15.78 16.75 9.46
N HIS A 281 14.85 16.45 8.51
CA HIS A 281 13.95 17.43 7.93
C HIS A 281 13.09 18.09 9.01
N VAL A 282 12.44 17.29 9.86
CA VAL A 282 11.60 17.81 10.97
C VAL A 282 12.42 18.72 11.89
N ARG A 283 13.62 18.28 12.34
CA ARG A 283 14.48 19.09 13.19
C ARG A 283 14.86 20.43 12.56
N ARG A 284 15.19 20.43 11.28
CA ARG A 284 15.54 21.62 10.52
C ARG A 284 14.36 22.59 10.40
N VAL A 285 13.18 22.10 10.03
CA VAL A 285 11.97 22.92 9.83
C VAL A 285 11.48 23.52 11.14
N VAL A 286 11.45 22.73 12.19
CA VAL A 286 11.03 23.19 13.52
C VAL A 286 12.01 24.27 14.05
N GLY A 287 13.31 24.03 13.95
CA GLY A 287 14.36 25.04 14.14
C GLY A 287 14.30 25.82 15.45
N SER A 288 13.90 25.20 16.58
CA SER A 288 13.73 25.88 17.87
C SER A 288 14.35 25.07 19.01
N ASN A 289 15.08 25.75 19.88
CA ASN A 289 15.63 25.14 21.11
C ASN A 289 14.54 24.81 22.15
N ASP A 290 13.35 25.38 22.01
CA ASP A 290 12.21 25.14 22.90
C ASP A 290 11.42 23.89 22.47
N VAL A 291 11.86 23.21 21.38
CA VAL A 291 11.18 22.03 20.81
C VAL A 291 12.15 20.88 20.69
N GLU A 292 11.80 19.77 21.36
CA GLU A 292 12.46 18.48 21.24
C GLU A 292 11.77 17.66 20.13
N VAL A 293 12.55 17.01 19.26
CA VAL A 293 12.08 16.06 18.26
C VAL A 293 12.58 14.67 18.62
N ARG A 294 11.66 13.77 18.99
CA ARG A 294 11.96 12.42 19.43
C ARG A 294 11.45 11.40 18.43
N PHE A 295 12.32 10.54 17.93
CA PHE A 295 11.92 9.39 17.11
C PHE A 295 11.35 8.28 18.02
N LEU A 296 10.15 7.80 17.73
CA LEU A 296 9.47 6.78 18.51
C LEU A 296 9.54 5.39 17.88
N GLY A 297 9.90 5.31 16.60
CA GLY A 297 9.98 4.07 15.86
C GLY A 297 9.50 4.25 14.42
N GLY A 298 9.78 3.24 13.62
CA GLY A 298 9.41 3.23 12.20
C GLY A 298 10.06 2.07 11.47
N ARG A 299 9.82 2.02 10.17
CA ARG A 299 10.47 1.09 9.24
C ARG A 299 10.80 1.83 7.94
N GLU A 300 11.89 1.46 7.32
CA GLU A 300 12.24 1.96 6.00
C GLU A 300 11.22 1.50 4.94
N ALA A 301 11.17 2.19 3.83
CA ALA A 301 10.44 1.72 2.65
C ALA A 301 11.05 0.41 2.15
N SER A 302 10.26 -0.39 1.43
CA SER A 302 10.81 -1.58 0.79
C SER A 302 11.81 -1.20 -0.31
N GLU A 303 12.71 -2.12 -0.66
CA GLU A 303 13.47 -2.02 -1.88
C GLU A 303 12.54 -1.95 -3.10
N ILE A 304 12.99 -1.30 -4.16
CA ILE A 304 12.24 -1.17 -5.42
C ILE A 304 12.54 -2.39 -6.27
N SER A 305 11.54 -3.24 -6.50
CA SER A 305 11.63 -4.36 -7.44
C SER A 305 11.71 -3.86 -8.88
N SER A 306 12.42 -4.60 -9.74
CA SER A 306 12.58 -4.22 -11.13
C SER A 306 11.29 -4.45 -11.92
N TRP A 307 10.78 -3.39 -12.57
CA TRP A 307 9.67 -3.51 -13.54
C TRP A 307 10.11 -4.03 -14.92
N ASP A 308 11.41 -4.28 -15.12
CA ASP A 308 11.93 -5.01 -16.27
C ASP A 308 12.10 -6.51 -16.00
N SER A 309 11.85 -6.95 -14.76
CA SER A 309 12.00 -8.35 -14.35
C SER A 309 10.99 -9.28 -15.01
N PRO A 310 11.29 -10.58 -15.09
CA PRO A 310 10.35 -11.57 -15.63
C PRO A 310 9.00 -11.58 -14.91
N GLY A 311 8.99 -11.48 -13.58
CA GLY A 311 7.76 -11.48 -12.79
C GLY A 311 6.81 -10.32 -13.15
N PHE A 312 7.33 -9.09 -13.27
CA PHE A 312 6.53 -7.94 -13.69
C PHE A 312 5.94 -8.12 -15.09
N LYS A 313 6.76 -8.61 -16.04
CA LYS A 313 6.33 -8.87 -17.43
C LYS A 313 5.26 -9.95 -17.50
N ILE A 314 5.37 -11.00 -16.68
CA ILE A 314 4.36 -12.07 -16.59
C ILE A 314 3.02 -11.50 -16.08
N VAL A 315 3.04 -10.72 -15.01
CA VAL A 315 1.81 -10.09 -14.47
C VAL A 315 1.21 -9.16 -15.53
N SER A 316 2.01 -8.34 -16.19
CA SER A 316 1.56 -7.43 -17.26
C SER A 316 0.94 -8.20 -18.44
N SER A 317 1.61 -9.23 -18.94
CA SER A 317 1.13 -10.08 -20.04
C SER A 317 -0.20 -10.77 -19.69
N ALA A 318 -0.31 -11.30 -18.48
CA ALA A 318 -1.55 -11.93 -18.01
C ALA A 318 -2.73 -10.95 -18.00
N LEU A 319 -2.50 -9.72 -17.54
CA LEU A 319 -3.49 -8.65 -17.57
C LEU A 319 -3.94 -8.31 -19.01
N GLU A 320 -2.98 -8.17 -19.94
CA GLU A 320 -3.26 -7.85 -21.34
C GLU A 320 -4.07 -8.95 -22.05
N LYS A 321 -3.97 -10.21 -21.59
CA LYS A 321 -4.77 -11.32 -22.12
C LYS A 321 -6.23 -11.32 -21.65
N VAL A 322 -6.49 -10.80 -20.46
CA VAL A 322 -7.81 -10.85 -19.83
C VAL A 322 -8.58 -9.55 -20.01
N TYR A 323 -7.91 -8.42 -19.91
CA TYR A 323 -8.51 -7.10 -19.99
C TYR A 323 -8.30 -6.47 -21.36
N VAL A 324 -9.37 -6.00 -21.97
CA VAL A 324 -9.28 -5.24 -23.23
C VAL A 324 -8.79 -3.83 -22.93
N GLU A 325 -7.76 -3.38 -23.65
CA GLU A 325 -7.20 -2.01 -23.51
C GLU A 325 -6.70 -1.66 -22.11
N ILE A 326 -5.93 -2.54 -21.47
CA ILE A 326 -5.30 -2.27 -20.18
C ILE A 326 -3.90 -1.65 -20.36
N VAL A 327 -3.50 -0.84 -19.39
CA VAL A 327 -2.18 -0.21 -19.30
C VAL A 327 -1.51 -0.64 -18.00
N PRO A 328 -0.69 -1.70 -17.99
CA PRO A 328 0.13 -2.05 -16.83
C PRO A 328 1.22 -1.01 -16.62
N VAL A 329 1.39 -0.54 -15.38
CA VAL A 329 2.42 0.45 -15.03
C VAL A 329 3.07 0.10 -13.69
N PRO A 330 4.35 0.43 -13.46
CA PRO A 330 4.94 0.28 -12.14
C PRO A 330 4.29 1.28 -11.17
N GLY A 331 3.90 0.82 -9.98
CA GLY A 331 3.25 1.62 -8.95
C GLY A 331 4.02 1.63 -7.63
N LEU A 332 3.57 2.49 -6.72
CA LEU A 332 4.04 2.56 -5.34
C LEU A 332 2.87 2.29 -4.40
N MET A 333 2.97 1.27 -3.57
CA MET A 333 2.02 1.03 -2.51
C MET A 333 2.17 2.07 -1.40
N ILE A 334 1.10 2.80 -1.15
CA ILE A 334 1.08 3.89 -0.14
C ILE A 334 0.66 3.38 1.25
N ALA A 335 0.00 2.22 1.31
CA ALA A 335 -0.35 1.47 2.52
C ALA A 335 0.78 0.48 2.89
N ALA A 336 0.46 -0.51 3.69
CA ALA A 336 1.34 -1.62 4.04
C ALA A 336 0.72 -2.95 3.62
N SER A 337 1.52 -4.00 3.46
CA SER A 337 1.06 -5.37 3.20
C SER A 337 2.05 -6.39 3.77
N ASP A 338 1.64 -7.64 3.85
CA ASP A 338 2.50 -8.75 4.27
C ASP A 338 3.66 -9.04 3.29
N THR A 339 3.57 -8.56 2.05
CA THR A 339 4.65 -8.64 1.05
C THR A 339 5.99 -8.10 1.58
N ARG A 340 5.99 -7.15 2.53
CA ARG A 340 7.21 -6.64 3.20
C ARG A 340 8.03 -7.72 3.89
N HIS A 341 7.42 -8.82 4.28
CA HIS A 341 8.10 -9.95 4.89
C HIS A 341 8.76 -10.83 3.83
N TYR A 342 8.03 -11.17 2.76
CA TYR A 342 8.49 -12.03 1.67
C TYR A 342 9.54 -11.36 0.80
N SER A 343 9.53 -10.03 0.66
CA SER A 343 10.56 -9.27 -0.06
C SER A 343 11.99 -9.49 0.48
N LYS A 344 12.13 -9.98 1.72
CA LYS A 344 13.43 -10.30 2.33
C LYS A 344 14.05 -11.61 1.82
N ILE A 345 13.27 -12.44 1.13
CA ILE A 345 13.67 -13.74 0.58
C ILE A 345 13.28 -13.90 -0.89
N ALA A 346 12.93 -12.81 -1.56
CA ALA A 346 12.56 -12.78 -2.98
C ALA A 346 13.48 -11.82 -3.76
N ASP A 347 13.82 -12.17 -5.00
CA ASP A 347 14.58 -11.30 -5.89
C ASP A 347 13.75 -10.07 -6.30
N ASN A 348 12.43 -10.24 -6.45
CA ASN A 348 11.48 -9.17 -6.71
C ASN A 348 10.15 -9.46 -5.98
N SER A 349 9.46 -8.41 -5.56
CA SER A 349 8.17 -8.52 -4.88
C SER A 349 7.19 -7.49 -5.40
N PHE A 350 6.01 -7.95 -5.79
CA PHE A 350 4.95 -7.14 -6.36
C PHE A 350 3.73 -7.15 -5.44
N ARG A 351 2.93 -6.06 -5.48
CA ARG A 351 1.72 -5.88 -4.68
C ARG A 351 0.61 -5.45 -5.60
N PHE A 352 -0.29 -6.38 -5.91
CA PHE A 352 -1.31 -6.14 -6.90
C PHE A 352 -2.40 -7.21 -6.87
N ASN A 353 -3.64 -6.76 -6.78
CA ASN A 353 -4.84 -7.58 -6.92
C ASN A 353 -5.42 -7.41 -8.33
N PRO A 354 -5.58 -8.47 -9.13
CA PRO A 354 -5.99 -8.36 -10.53
C PRO A 354 -7.51 -8.19 -10.71
N PHE A 355 -8.18 -7.53 -9.76
CA PHE A 355 -9.60 -7.20 -9.82
C PHE A 355 -9.77 -5.75 -10.30
N PHE A 356 -10.79 -5.48 -11.13
CA PHE A 356 -11.06 -4.08 -11.49
C PHE A 356 -11.98 -3.42 -10.47
N ILE A 357 -11.71 -2.17 -10.20
CA ILE A 357 -12.49 -1.32 -9.30
C ILE A 357 -12.73 0.05 -9.94
N VAL A 358 -13.77 0.72 -9.46
CA VAL A 358 -14.07 2.13 -9.73
C VAL A 358 -13.83 2.98 -8.46
N PRO A 359 -13.73 4.32 -8.57
CA PRO A 359 -13.45 5.17 -7.41
C PRO A 359 -14.39 4.96 -6.22
N GLU A 360 -15.64 4.63 -6.47
CA GLU A 360 -16.68 4.40 -5.45
C GLU A 360 -16.36 3.17 -4.58
N ASP A 361 -15.76 2.13 -5.14
CA ASP A 361 -15.42 0.88 -4.44
C ASP A 361 -14.37 1.12 -3.34
N MET A 362 -13.47 2.09 -3.55
CA MET A 362 -12.42 2.42 -2.57
C MET A 362 -12.96 2.83 -1.20
N THR A 363 -14.16 3.39 -1.16
CA THR A 363 -14.77 3.82 0.12
C THR A 363 -15.27 2.64 0.95
N GLY A 364 -15.42 1.46 0.36
CA GLY A 364 -15.80 0.22 1.02
C GLY A 364 -14.65 -0.40 1.83
N ILE A 365 -13.40 -0.27 1.34
CA ILE A 365 -12.21 -0.79 2.03
C ILE A 365 -12.09 -0.11 3.39
N HIS A 366 -12.11 -0.91 4.48
CA HIS A 366 -12.18 -0.45 5.88
C HIS A 366 -13.44 0.40 6.20
N GLY A 367 -14.29 0.68 5.20
CA GLY A 367 -15.53 1.43 5.33
C GLY A 367 -16.77 0.55 5.47
N THR A 368 -17.94 1.08 5.07
CA THR A 368 -19.20 0.35 4.95
C THR A 368 -19.45 -0.02 3.49
N ASN A 369 -20.31 -1.03 3.27
CA ASN A 369 -20.72 -1.47 1.92
C ASN A 369 -19.57 -1.99 1.06
N GLU A 370 -18.56 -2.60 1.68
CA GLU A 370 -17.49 -3.27 0.95
C GLU A 370 -18.08 -4.38 0.07
N SER A 371 -17.73 -4.37 -1.19
CA SER A 371 -18.24 -5.33 -2.18
C SER A 371 -17.37 -5.34 -3.43
N ILE A 372 -17.36 -6.46 -4.15
CA ILE A 372 -16.69 -6.61 -5.43
C ILE A 372 -17.71 -6.99 -6.52
N GLU A 373 -17.58 -6.43 -7.72
CA GLU A 373 -18.38 -6.88 -8.87
C GLU A 373 -18.05 -8.33 -9.23
N VAL A 374 -19.10 -9.12 -9.54
CA VAL A 374 -18.92 -10.53 -9.95
C VAL A 374 -18.02 -10.65 -11.18
N ASP A 375 -18.22 -9.77 -12.18
CA ASP A 375 -17.40 -9.77 -13.40
C ASP A 375 -15.94 -9.40 -13.13
N SER A 376 -15.70 -8.50 -12.14
CA SER A 376 -14.36 -8.17 -11.66
C SER A 376 -13.70 -9.38 -11.01
N PHE A 377 -14.41 -10.05 -10.11
CA PHE A 377 -13.90 -11.25 -9.42
C PHE A 377 -13.56 -12.36 -10.41
N ILE A 378 -14.42 -12.63 -11.40
CA ILE A 378 -14.16 -13.62 -12.45
C ILE A 378 -12.93 -13.22 -13.30
N SER A 379 -12.80 -11.94 -13.64
CA SER A 379 -11.66 -11.44 -14.42
C SER A 379 -10.34 -11.59 -13.64
N GLY A 380 -10.36 -11.32 -12.33
CA GLY A 380 -9.22 -11.53 -11.45
C GLY A 380 -8.80 -13.00 -11.37
N ILE A 381 -9.76 -13.94 -11.21
CA ILE A 381 -9.46 -15.38 -11.25
C ILE A 381 -8.81 -15.79 -12.58
N LYS A 382 -9.34 -15.32 -13.71
CA LYS A 382 -8.74 -15.58 -15.03
C LYS A 382 -7.31 -15.04 -15.12
N THR A 383 -7.07 -13.87 -14.57
CA THR A 383 -5.73 -13.27 -14.55
C THR A 383 -4.78 -14.08 -13.68
N TYR A 384 -5.19 -14.51 -12.49
CA TYR A 384 -4.39 -15.40 -11.64
C TYR A 384 -4.07 -16.73 -12.34
N ILE A 385 -5.01 -17.32 -13.10
CA ILE A 385 -4.75 -18.54 -13.89
C ILE A 385 -3.59 -18.29 -14.88
N GLU A 386 -3.59 -17.17 -15.59
CA GLU A 386 -2.52 -16.85 -16.54
C GLU A 386 -1.19 -16.55 -15.83
N ILE A 387 -1.21 -15.79 -14.72
CA ILE A 387 -0.01 -15.49 -13.92
C ILE A 387 0.61 -16.78 -13.39
N ILE A 388 -0.18 -17.70 -12.82
CA ILE A 388 0.31 -18.97 -12.29
C ILE A 388 0.87 -19.83 -13.42
N ARG A 389 0.17 -19.92 -14.56
CA ARG A 389 0.59 -20.71 -15.71
C ARG A 389 1.92 -20.24 -16.27
N GLU A 390 2.06 -18.94 -16.55
CA GLU A 390 3.29 -18.36 -17.13
C GLU A 390 4.42 -18.33 -16.11
N GLY A 391 4.13 -17.87 -14.88
CA GLY A 391 5.13 -17.71 -13.85
C GLY A 391 5.77 -19.01 -13.38
N SER A 392 5.08 -20.14 -13.53
CA SER A 392 5.60 -21.44 -13.14
C SER A 392 6.10 -22.29 -14.30
N SER A 393 6.05 -21.81 -15.53
CA SER A 393 6.43 -22.57 -16.73
C SER A 393 7.87 -22.33 -17.18
N SER A 394 8.53 -21.29 -16.71
CA SER A 394 9.89 -20.86 -17.14
C SER A 394 10.84 -20.75 -15.96
#